data_e6e72438b22aa7ef29246b538ec815c8
#
_entry.id   e6e72438b22aa7ef29246b538ec815c8
#
_cell.length_a   1.000
_cell.length_b   1.000
_cell.length_c   1.000
_cell.angle_alpha   90.00
_cell.angle_beta   90.00
_cell.angle_gamma   90.00
#
_symmetry.space_group_name_H-M   'P 1'
#
loop_
_entity.id
_entity.type
_entity.pdbx_description
1 polymer ?
#
loop_
_entity_poly.entity_id
_entity_poly.type
_entity_poly.pdbx_seq_one_letter_code
_entity_poly.pdbx_strand_id
1 'polypeptide(L)'
;AYARSIEEEKDKNFRFTITTNGILLSDENIDYINREMSNVVLSLDGRPTVNDHMRPTVNGKGSYELIVPKFQKLVAGRGTKDYYVRGTFTRENLDFSEDVMHLASLGFRHVSVEPASGPMDDPFAIKEEDLPQVKEEYEKLARELMGRKDVNFFHFNVDLKQGPCVIKRLRGCGAGCEYVAITPDGDIYPCHQFVGKEEYRMGNVYDGSFNMDISGEFAKQNIYTRPACRQCWARFYCSGGCSASNLLVNGDITKSNEVACEMERKRLECAIALNAIAAGMGENPNTECNNTDCNQCETCGSC
;
A
#
# COMPACT_ATOMS: atom_id res chain seq x y z
N ALA A 1 10.79 -0.10 23.31
CA ALA A 1 11.33 -0.81 24.49
C ALA A 1 10.34 -1.86 25.00
N TYR A 2 9.13 -1.51 25.48
CA TYR A 2 8.18 -2.45 26.10
C TYR A 2 7.83 -3.65 25.19
N ALA A 3 7.43 -3.42 23.94
CA ALA A 3 7.09 -4.53 23.05
C ALA A 3 8.26 -5.52 22.89
N ARG A 4 9.50 -5.02 22.76
CA ARG A 4 10.70 -5.87 22.70
C ARG A 4 10.94 -6.65 23.99
N SER A 5 10.62 -6.08 25.16
CA SER A 5 10.84 -6.78 26.44
C SER A 5 9.87 -7.94 26.69
N ILE A 6 8.80 -8.03 25.93
CA ILE A 6 7.80 -9.12 26.08
C ILE A 6 7.81 -10.12 24.90
N GLU A 7 8.70 -9.96 23.93
CA GLU A 7 8.78 -10.85 22.75
C GLU A 7 9.00 -12.31 23.17
N GLU A 8 9.97 -12.56 24.04
CA GLU A 8 10.30 -13.90 24.52
C GLU A 8 9.16 -14.49 25.37
N GLU A 9 8.62 -13.72 26.34
CA GLU A 9 7.49 -14.16 27.17
C GLU A 9 6.25 -14.55 26.36
N LYS A 10 5.96 -13.80 25.30
CA LYS A 10 4.77 -13.98 24.47
C LYS A 10 5.01 -14.87 23.25
N ASP A 11 6.24 -15.35 23.06
CA ASP A 11 6.62 -16.10 21.85
C ASP A 11 6.17 -15.39 20.56
N LYS A 12 6.50 -14.09 20.47
CA LYS A 12 6.14 -13.24 19.34
C LYS A 12 7.34 -12.43 18.86
N ASN A 13 7.40 -12.21 17.56
CA ASN A 13 8.36 -11.31 16.93
C ASN A 13 7.63 -10.06 16.41
N PHE A 14 7.89 -8.91 17.03
CA PHE A 14 7.29 -7.65 16.59
C PHE A 14 8.10 -7.03 15.46
N ARG A 15 7.48 -6.88 14.29
CA ARG A 15 8.02 -6.10 13.18
C ARG A 15 7.45 -4.68 13.25
N PHE A 16 8.30 -3.70 13.52
CA PHE A 16 7.90 -2.30 13.57
C PHE A 16 8.04 -1.66 12.20
N THR A 17 7.01 -0.95 11.78
CA THR A 17 7.00 -0.12 10.57
C THR A 17 6.58 1.29 10.96
N ILE A 18 7.15 2.29 10.32
CA ILE A 18 6.72 3.68 10.44
C ILE A 18 6.42 4.25 9.06
N THR A 19 5.33 5.01 8.95
CA THR A 19 5.04 5.86 7.80
C THR A 19 5.24 7.32 8.22
N THR A 20 5.97 8.08 7.43
CA THR A 20 6.28 9.48 7.77
C THR A 20 6.23 10.39 6.54
N ASN A 21 5.76 11.63 6.73
CA ASN A 21 5.87 12.70 5.74
C ASN A 21 7.23 13.41 5.75
N GLY A 22 8.16 13.02 6.63
CA GLY A 22 9.53 13.52 6.69
C GLY A 22 9.75 14.88 7.35
N ILE A 23 8.72 15.66 7.59
CA ILE A 23 8.88 17.05 8.09
C ILE A 23 9.65 17.08 9.42
N LEU A 24 9.30 16.20 10.35
CA LEU A 24 9.89 16.14 11.69
C LEU A 24 11.12 15.21 11.78
N LEU A 25 11.63 14.67 10.67
CA LEU A 25 12.83 13.88 10.70
C LEU A 25 14.02 14.76 11.08
N SER A 26 14.66 14.41 12.18
CA SER A 26 15.99 14.88 12.63
C SER A 26 17.00 13.75 12.45
N ASP A 27 18.27 14.06 12.61
CA ASP A 27 19.34 13.05 12.57
C ASP A 27 19.13 11.97 13.64
N GLU A 28 18.76 12.36 14.85
CA GLU A 28 18.45 11.44 15.96
C GLU A 28 17.27 10.52 15.62
N ASN A 29 16.21 11.06 15.04
CA ASN A 29 15.04 10.27 14.63
C ASN A 29 15.41 9.30 13.49
N ILE A 30 16.24 9.72 12.54
CA ILE A 30 16.73 8.87 11.45
C ILE A 30 17.54 7.70 12.01
N ASP A 31 18.45 7.95 12.93
CA ASP A 31 19.28 6.92 13.56
C ASP A 31 18.42 5.93 14.36
N TYR A 32 17.43 6.43 15.11
CA TYR A 32 16.48 5.59 15.83
C TYR A 32 15.66 4.71 14.87
N ILE A 33 15.10 5.30 13.82
CA ILE A 33 14.31 4.60 12.82
C ILE A 33 15.14 3.52 12.12
N ASN A 34 16.36 3.84 11.71
CA ASN A 34 17.25 2.89 11.05
C ASN A 34 17.66 1.74 11.98
N ARG A 35 17.77 1.98 13.28
CA ARG A 35 18.09 0.94 14.26
C ARG A 35 16.88 0.05 14.57
N GLU A 36 15.71 0.64 14.83
CA GLU A 36 14.58 -0.08 15.45
C GLU A 36 13.53 -0.57 14.43
N MET A 37 13.30 0.17 13.33
CA MET A 37 12.23 -0.15 12.40
C MET A 37 12.66 -1.18 11.36
N SER A 38 11.87 -2.24 11.21
CA SER A 38 12.07 -3.26 10.17
C SER A 38 11.80 -2.69 8.79
N ASN A 39 10.74 -1.87 8.66
CA ASN A 39 10.37 -1.21 7.41
C ASN A 39 10.04 0.27 7.66
N VAL A 40 10.23 1.10 6.63
CA VAL A 40 9.87 2.53 6.65
C VAL A 40 9.14 2.89 5.36
N VAL A 41 8.03 3.60 5.48
CA VAL A 41 7.31 4.18 4.35
C VAL A 41 7.48 5.69 4.37
N LEU A 42 8.06 6.23 3.30
CA LEU A 42 8.40 7.64 3.12
C LEU A 42 7.37 8.27 2.17
N SER A 43 6.55 9.18 2.68
CA SER A 43 5.48 9.79 1.89
C SER A 43 6.02 10.90 0.97
N LEU A 44 6.06 10.63 -0.35
CA LEU A 44 6.50 11.56 -1.39
C LEU A 44 5.76 11.21 -2.68
N ASP A 45 4.98 12.16 -3.23
CA ASP A 45 4.07 11.87 -4.33
C ASP A 45 4.74 11.86 -5.71
N GLY A 46 5.94 12.42 -5.84
CA GLY A 46 6.68 12.44 -7.11
C GLY A 46 7.45 13.73 -7.32
N ARG A 47 7.28 14.35 -8.50
CA ARG A 47 7.91 15.60 -8.89
C ARG A 47 7.60 16.74 -7.91
N PRO A 48 8.48 17.77 -7.80
CA PRO A 48 8.28 18.88 -6.84
C PRO A 48 6.91 19.52 -6.93
N THR A 49 6.42 19.81 -8.14
CA THR A 49 5.13 20.46 -8.36
C THR A 49 3.96 19.59 -7.89
N VAL A 50 4.01 18.29 -8.12
CA VAL A 50 2.99 17.31 -7.68
C VAL A 50 3.00 17.21 -6.16
N ASN A 51 4.18 16.94 -5.59
CA ASN A 51 4.30 16.78 -4.14
C ASN A 51 3.87 18.05 -3.38
N ASP A 52 4.33 19.22 -3.81
CA ASP A 52 4.09 20.47 -3.09
C ASP A 52 2.64 20.96 -3.21
N HIS A 53 1.95 20.57 -4.29
CA HIS A 53 0.53 20.79 -4.42
C HIS A 53 -0.28 19.93 -3.43
N MET A 54 0.02 18.64 -3.35
CA MET A 54 -0.73 17.69 -2.52
C MET A 54 -0.29 17.68 -1.05
N ARG A 55 0.95 18.07 -0.77
CA ARG A 55 1.56 18.04 0.57
C ARG A 55 2.19 19.39 0.95
N PRO A 56 1.41 20.47 0.95
CA PRO A 56 1.93 21.75 1.44
C PRO A 56 2.24 21.66 2.93
N THR A 57 3.19 22.46 3.36
CA THR A 57 3.45 22.67 4.79
C THR A 57 2.34 23.54 5.41
N VAL A 58 2.24 23.58 6.74
CA VAL A 58 1.20 24.34 7.46
C VAL A 58 1.16 25.82 7.05
N ASN A 59 2.28 26.39 6.63
CA ASN A 59 2.36 27.77 6.14
C ASN A 59 2.12 27.92 4.61
N GLY A 60 1.61 26.87 3.95
CA GLY A 60 1.28 26.88 2.53
C GLY A 60 2.48 26.80 1.58
N LYS A 61 3.71 26.58 2.08
CA LYS A 61 4.90 26.39 1.24
C LYS A 61 5.06 24.93 0.87
N GLY A 62 5.83 24.65 -0.19
CA GLY A 62 6.19 23.29 -0.57
C GLY A 62 6.96 22.54 0.52
N SER A 63 6.79 21.23 0.56
CA SER A 63 7.50 20.34 1.48
C SER A 63 8.63 19.58 0.82
N TYR A 64 8.67 19.50 -0.52
CA TYR A 64 9.60 18.67 -1.30
C TYR A 64 11.07 18.92 -0.93
N GLU A 65 11.54 20.15 -1.03
CA GLU A 65 12.92 20.53 -0.74
C GLU A 65 13.33 20.26 0.72
N LEU A 66 12.35 20.25 1.62
CA LEU A 66 12.59 19.99 3.05
C LEU A 66 12.74 18.48 3.35
N ILE A 67 12.00 17.63 2.61
CA ILE A 67 11.91 16.21 2.96
C ILE A 67 12.83 15.30 2.14
N VAL A 68 13.08 15.61 0.87
CA VAL A 68 13.89 14.76 -0.02
C VAL A 68 15.30 14.52 0.51
N PRO A 69 16.08 15.53 0.97
CA PRO A 69 17.41 15.27 1.53
C PRO A 69 17.39 14.38 2.76
N LYS A 70 16.34 14.51 3.60
CA LYS A 70 16.17 13.68 4.80
C LYS A 70 15.84 12.24 4.44
N PHE A 71 15.00 12.02 3.42
CA PHE A 71 14.68 10.69 2.91
C PHE A 71 15.89 10.00 2.30
N GLN A 72 16.67 10.72 1.51
CA GLN A 72 17.94 10.19 0.95
C GLN A 72 18.91 9.80 2.07
N LYS A 73 19.07 10.65 3.10
CA LYS A 73 19.90 10.34 4.27
C LYS A 73 19.40 9.09 5.01
N LEU A 74 18.09 9.01 5.25
CA LEU A 74 17.48 7.86 5.92
C LEU A 74 17.71 6.58 5.12
N VAL A 75 17.43 6.58 3.82
CA VAL A 75 17.60 5.43 2.94
C VAL A 75 19.05 4.97 2.86
N ALA A 76 20.01 5.89 2.79
CA ALA A 76 21.44 5.56 2.80
C ALA A 76 21.87 4.80 4.07
N GLY A 77 21.19 5.03 5.18
CA GLY A 77 21.45 4.35 6.46
C GLY A 77 20.67 3.04 6.68
N ARG A 78 19.80 2.60 5.73
CA ARG A 78 18.97 1.39 5.91
C ARG A 78 19.74 0.07 5.84
N GLY A 79 20.88 0.02 5.14
CA GLY A 79 21.58 -1.23 4.88
C GLY A 79 20.68 -2.22 4.11
N THR A 80 20.40 -3.37 4.70
CA THR A 80 19.52 -4.40 4.13
C THR A 80 18.05 -4.32 4.57
N LYS A 81 17.70 -3.34 5.40
CA LYS A 81 16.32 -3.19 5.90
C LYS A 81 15.41 -2.56 4.85
N ASP A 82 14.16 -2.98 4.85
CA ASP A 82 13.16 -2.53 3.90
C ASP A 82 12.81 -1.04 4.04
N TYR A 83 12.49 -0.42 2.92
CA TYR A 83 11.84 0.88 2.82
C TYR A 83 11.01 0.97 1.55
N TYR A 84 10.03 1.87 1.54
CA TYR A 84 9.32 2.28 0.34
C TYR A 84 9.16 3.79 0.33
N VAL A 85 9.42 4.40 -0.83
CA VAL A 85 8.93 5.76 -1.11
C VAL A 85 7.54 5.59 -1.70
N ARG A 86 6.54 6.09 -0.99
CA ARG A 86 5.13 5.92 -1.35
C ARG A 86 4.50 7.27 -1.69
N GLY A 87 4.01 7.36 -2.92
CA GLY A 87 3.23 8.46 -3.43
C GLY A 87 1.81 8.06 -3.79
N THR A 88 1.00 9.07 -4.09
CA THR A 88 -0.34 8.90 -4.65
C THR A 88 -0.45 9.70 -5.94
N PHE A 89 -1.21 9.18 -6.90
CA PHE A 89 -1.63 9.94 -8.06
C PHE A 89 -3.14 10.20 -8.02
N THR A 90 -3.54 11.30 -8.61
CA THR A 90 -4.91 11.79 -8.65
C THR A 90 -5.27 12.11 -10.11
N ARG A 91 -6.47 12.59 -10.38
CA ARG A 91 -6.80 13.07 -11.73
C ARG A 91 -5.99 14.32 -12.15
N GLU A 92 -5.28 14.98 -11.23
CA GLU A 92 -4.44 16.13 -11.54
C GLU A 92 -3.01 15.78 -11.97
N ASN A 93 -2.57 14.51 -11.73
CA ASN A 93 -1.27 13.99 -12.16
C ASN A 93 -1.41 12.58 -12.74
N LEU A 94 -2.27 12.43 -13.75
CA LEU A 94 -2.49 11.16 -14.43
C LEU A 94 -1.24 10.65 -15.17
N ASP A 95 -0.25 11.52 -15.40
CA ASP A 95 1.08 11.21 -15.93
C ASP A 95 2.05 10.63 -14.86
N PHE A 96 1.51 9.83 -13.95
CA PHE A 96 2.20 9.31 -12.77
C PHE A 96 3.45 8.46 -13.07
N SER A 97 3.64 7.98 -14.30
CA SER A 97 4.91 7.34 -14.68
C SER A 97 6.09 8.29 -14.55
N GLU A 98 5.90 9.56 -14.89
CA GLU A 98 6.93 10.60 -14.71
C GLU A 98 7.28 10.79 -13.22
N ASP A 99 6.30 10.65 -12.33
CA ASP A 99 6.52 10.73 -10.89
C ASP A 99 7.32 9.53 -10.39
N VAL A 100 6.99 8.32 -10.84
CA VAL A 100 7.76 7.10 -10.52
C VAL A 100 9.20 7.22 -11.01
N MET A 101 9.39 7.66 -12.25
CA MET A 101 10.72 7.82 -12.84
C MET A 101 11.52 8.93 -12.18
N HIS A 102 10.85 10.01 -11.76
CA HIS A 102 11.47 11.06 -10.96
C HIS A 102 11.98 10.53 -9.61
N LEU A 103 11.15 9.77 -8.87
CA LEU A 103 11.57 9.14 -7.61
C LEU A 103 12.77 8.21 -7.81
N ALA A 104 12.78 7.44 -8.89
CA ALA A 104 13.91 6.60 -9.27
C ALA A 104 15.19 7.42 -9.53
N SER A 105 15.06 8.57 -10.20
CA SER A 105 16.19 9.47 -10.50
C SER A 105 16.83 10.07 -9.25
N LEU A 106 16.08 10.16 -8.15
CA LEU A 106 16.59 10.59 -6.83
C LEU A 106 17.38 9.48 -6.09
N GLY A 107 17.50 8.29 -6.70
CA GLY A 107 18.19 7.14 -6.12
C GLY A 107 17.32 6.25 -5.24
N PHE A 108 16.00 6.43 -5.23
CA PHE A 108 15.09 5.55 -4.52
C PHE A 108 14.80 4.29 -5.35
N ARG A 109 15.22 3.14 -4.82
CA ARG A 109 15.02 1.85 -5.48
C ARG A 109 13.58 1.34 -5.32
N HIS A 110 13.03 1.42 -4.11
CA HIS A 110 11.72 0.86 -3.78
C HIS A 110 10.66 1.95 -3.80
N VAL A 111 9.82 1.93 -4.84
CA VAL A 111 8.82 2.96 -5.14
C VAL A 111 7.43 2.34 -5.21
N SER A 112 6.45 3.02 -4.62
CA SER A 112 5.03 2.68 -4.65
C SER A 112 4.23 3.94 -4.95
N VAL A 113 3.55 4.02 -6.08
CA VAL A 113 2.64 5.12 -6.42
C VAL A 113 1.27 4.54 -6.70
N GLU A 114 0.29 4.93 -5.90
CA GLU A 114 -1.06 4.38 -5.89
C GLU A 114 -2.10 5.42 -6.31
N PRO A 115 -3.23 5.00 -6.90
CA PRO A 115 -4.34 5.93 -7.10
C PRO A 115 -4.90 6.41 -5.76
N ALA A 116 -5.18 7.70 -5.66
CA ALA A 116 -5.86 8.25 -4.49
C ALA A 116 -7.27 7.66 -4.37
N SER A 117 -7.68 7.35 -3.14
CA SER A 117 -9.03 6.87 -2.83
C SER A 117 -9.82 7.98 -2.18
N GLY A 118 -10.96 8.33 -2.77
CA GLY A 118 -11.87 9.36 -2.25
C GLY A 118 -13.29 9.14 -2.76
N PRO A 119 -14.28 9.89 -2.25
CA PRO A 119 -15.61 9.97 -2.83
C PRO A 119 -15.55 10.43 -4.28
N MET A 120 -16.52 10.04 -5.11
CA MET A 120 -16.52 10.38 -6.54
C MET A 120 -16.75 11.87 -6.84
N ASP A 121 -17.26 12.63 -5.89
CA ASP A 121 -17.42 14.09 -5.94
C ASP A 121 -16.16 14.86 -5.50
N ASP A 122 -15.16 14.16 -4.96
CA ASP A 122 -13.86 14.74 -4.66
C ASP A 122 -13.19 15.22 -5.98
N PRO A 123 -12.67 16.47 -6.04
CA PRO A 123 -12.00 17.00 -7.23
C PRO A 123 -10.76 16.18 -7.65
N PHE A 124 -10.13 15.48 -6.71
CA PHE A 124 -8.96 14.64 -6.97
C PHE A 124 -9.30 13.19 -7.39
N ALA A 125 -10.58 12.79 -7.27
CA ALA A 125 -11.00 11.43 -7.58
C ALA A 125 -10.80 11.09 -9.06
N ILE A 126 -10.18 9.95 -9.32
CA ILE A 126 -10.06 9.38 -10.67
C ILE A 126 -11.42 8.84 -11.08
N LYS A 127 -11.89 9.23 -12.26
CA LYS A 127 -13.21 8.90 -12.80
C LYS A 127 -13.09 7.96 -14.00
N GLU A 128 -14.22 7.46 -14.46
CA GLU A 128 -14.28 6.56 -15.61
C GLU A 128 -13.68 7.19 -16.88
N GLU A 129 -13.90 8.48 -17.11
CA GLU A 129 -13.35 9.26 -18.20
C GLU A 129 -11.81 9.34 -18.22
N ASP A 130 -11.17 9.19 -17.06
CA ASP A 130 -9.70 9.24 -16.90
C ASP A 130 -9.04 7.86 -17.22
N LEU A 131 -9.83 6.77 -17.21
CA LEU A 131 -9.32 5.41 -17.37
C LEU A 131 -8.48 5.16 -18.63
N PRO A 132 -8.84 5.71 -19.81
CA PRO A 132 -7.99 5.53 -21.00
C PRO A 132 -6.56 6.02 -20.77
N GLN A 133 -6.40 7.22 -20.20
CA GLN A 133 -5.09 7.81 -19.91
C GLN A 133 -4.35 7.02 -18.81
N VAL A 134 -5.03 6.64 -17.73
CA VAL A 134 -4.42 5.83 -16.65
C VAL A 134 -3.91 4.50 -17.19
N LYS A 135 -4.66 3.85 -18.08
CA LYS A 135 -4.27 2.58 -18.70
C LYS A 135 -3.04 2.73 -19.59
N GLU A 136 -2.99 3.79 -20.38
CA GLU A 136 -1.83 4.12 -21.22
C GLU A 136 -0.59 4.40 -20.37
N GLU A 137 -0.77 5.11 -19.27
CA GLU A 137 0.32 5.48 -18.36
C GLU A 137 0.91 4.26 -17.63
N TYR A 138 0.09 3.27 -17.24
CA TYR A 138 0.60 1.98 -16.76
C TYR A 138 1.42 1.24 -17.82
N GLU A 139 1.00 1.26 -19.08
CA GLU A 139 1.78 0.66 -20.17
C GLU A 139 3.10 1.39 -20.42
N LYS A 140 3.08 2.73 -20.38
CA LYS A 140 4.28 3.56 -20.50
C LYS A 140 5.26 3.21 -19.38
N LEU A 141 4.79 3.21 -18.13
CA LEU A 141 5.61 2.85 -16.97
C LEU A 141 6.19 1.44 -17.11
N ALA A 142 5.41 0.46 -17.55
CA ALA A 142 5.90 -0.90 -17.77
C ALA A 142 7.01 -0.95 -18.83
N ARG A 143 6.88 -0.20 -19.92
CA ARG A 143 7.93 -0.11 -20.95
C ARG A 143 9.20 0.54 -20.40
N GLU A 144 9.08 1.60 -19.61
CA GLU A 144 10.23 2.31 -18.99
C GLU A 144 10.96 1.46 -17.95
N LEU A 145 10.24 0.59 -17.23
CA LEU A 145 10.82 -0.30 -16.23
C LEU A 145 11.36 -1.61 -16.81
N MET A 146 11.12 -1.88 -18.10
CA MET A 146 11.57 -3.12 -18.76
C MET A 146 13.10 -3.24 -18.71
N GLY A 147 13.61 -4.34 -18.14
CA GLY A 147 15.04 -4.61 -18.01
C GLY A 147 15.77 -3.78 -16.95
N ARG A 148 15.10 -2.89 -16.24
CA ARG A 148 15.70 -2.11 -15.15
C ARG A 148 15.77 -2.94 -13.86
N LYS A 149 16.94 -2.90 -13.22
CA LYS A 149 17.21 -3.58 -11.92
C LYS A 149 17.40 -2.58 -10.77
N ASP A 150 17.54 -1.32 -11.10
CA ASP A 150 17.77 -0.23 -10.16
C ASP A 150 16.47 0.31 -9.53
N VAL A 151 15.32 -0.04 -10.11
CA VAL A 151 13.99 0.36 -9.64
C VAL A 151 13.14 -0.86 -9.39
N ASN A 152 12.51 -0.90 -8.22
CA ASN A 152 11.48 -1.86 -7.87
C ASN A 152 10.16 -1.12 -7.65
N PHE A 153 9.27 -1.15 -8.63
CA PHE A 153 7.93 -0.62 -8.51
C PHE A 153 7.03 -1.66 -7.85
N PHE A 154 6.64 -1.40 -6.62
CA PHE A 154 5.91 -2.34 -5.76
C PHE A 154 4.70 -2.99 -6.43
N HIS A 155 3.93 -2.20 -7.18
CA HIS A 155 2.67 -2.65 -7.76
C HIS A 155 2.82 -3.56 -8.98
N PHE A 156 4.04 -3.73 -9.50
CA PHE A 156 4.36 -4.71 -10.54
C PHE A 156 4.97 -6.00 -9.97
N ASN A 157 5.16 -6.08 -8.66
CA ASN A 157 5.63 -7.29 -8.00
C ASN A 157 4.46 -8.29 -7.86
N VAL A 158 4.35 -9.19 -8.82
CA VAL A 158 3.33 -10.25 -8.85
C VAL A 158 4.03 -11.60 -8.88
N ASP A 159 3.84 -12.41 -7.84
CA ASP A 159 4.33 -13.79 -7.84
C ASP A 159 3.40 -14.68 -8.68
N LEU A 160 3.84 -15.01 -9.88
CA LEU A 160 3.11 -15.89 -10.80
C LEU A 160 3.31 -17.38 -10.50
N LYS A 161 4.32 -17.76 -9.69
CA LYS A 161 4.66 -19.17 -9.42
C LYS A 161 3.89 -19.71 -8.22
N GLN A 162 3.95 -19.02 -7.09
CA GLN A 162 3.31 -19.45 -5.85
C GLN A 162 2.13 -18.58 -5.47
N GLY A 163 2.24 -17.28 -5.78
CA GLY A 163 1.28 -16.24 -5.40
C GLY A 163 1.20 -16.00 -3.89
N PRO A 164 0.38 -15.06 -3.43
CA PRO A 164 0.20 -14.77 -2.03
C PRO A 164 -0.47 -15.93 -1.27
N CYS A 165 -0.37 -15.91 0.05
CA CYS A 165 -1.10 -16.80 0.96
C CYS A 165 -2.60 -16.89 0.56
N VAL A 166 -3.22 -18.07 0.69
CA VAL A 166 -4.59 -18.33 0.26
C VAL A 166 -5.59 -17.34 0.89
N ILE A 167 -5.44 -17.02 2.18
CA ILE A 167 -6.32 -16.06 2.86
C ILE A 167 -6.17 -14.67 2.27
N LYS A 168 -4.94 -14.20 2.02
CA LYS A 168 -4.68 -12.91 1.36
C LYS A 168 -5.25 -12.87 -0.05
N ARG A 169 -5.20 -13.98 -0.79
CA ARG A 169 -5.85 -14.07 -2.11
C ARG A 169 -7.36 -13.94 -2.05
N LEU A 170 -7.98 -14.37 -0.96
CA LEU A 170 -9.43 -14.32 -0.79
C LEU A 170 -9.93 -12.97 -0.27
N ARG A 171 -9.23 -12.37 0.70
CA ARG A 171 -9.71 -11.23 1.51
C ARG A 171 -8.88 -9.94 1.37
N GLY A 172 -7.74 -9.99 0.69
CA GLY A 172 -6.82 -8.84 0.56
C GLY A 172 -6.10 -8.52 1.87
N CYS A 173 -6.19 -7.26 2.33
CA CYS A 173 -5.42 -6.77 3.48
C CYS A 173 -5.94 -7.25 4.85
N GLY A 174 -7.09 -7.94 4.89
CA GLY A 174 -7.67 -8.43 6.15
C GLY A 174 -8.23 -7.34 7.07
N ALA A 175 -8.57 -6.16 6.53
CA ALA A 175 -9.16 -5.06 7.32
C ALA A 175 -10.34 -5.55 8.19
N GLY A 176 -10.34 -5.14 9.46
CA GLY A 176 -11.35 -5.51 10.44
C GLY A 176 -11.19 -6.91 11.06
N CYS A 177 -10.28 -7.75 10.54
CA CYS A 177 -10.05 -9.11 11.05
C CYS A 177 -8.59 -9.35 11.40
N GLU A 178 -7.68 -9.24 10.42
CA GLU A 178 -6.25 -9.46 10.55
C GLU A 178 -5.49 -8.14 10.69
N TYR A 179 -6.14 -7.04 10.34
CA TYR A 179 -5.63 -5.69 10.40
C TYR A 179 -6.66 -4.76 11.02
N VAL A 180 -6.25 -3.95 11.98
CA VAL A 180 -7.06 -2.89 12.59
C VAL A 180 -6.24 -1.62 12.72
N ALA A 181 -6.92 -0.48 12.79
CA ALA A 181 -6.34 0.80 13.16
C ALA A 181 -6.75 1.15 14.59
N ILE A 182 -5.81 1.65 15.37
CA ILE A 182 -6.07 2.13 16.72
C ILE A 182 -5.70 3.61 16.75
N THR A 183 -6.64 4.46 17.19
CA THR A 183 -6.43 5.90 17.31
C THR A 183 -5.63 6.24 18.58
N PRO A 184 -5.09 7.46 18.70
CA PRO A 184 -4.45 7.90 19.94
C PRO A 184 -5.36 7.80 21.19
N ASP A 185 -6.68 7.94 21.01
CA ASP A 185 -7.68 7.81 22.07
C ASP A 185 -8.08 6.35 22.35
N GLY A 186 -7.43 5.40 21.68
CA GLY A 186 -7.63 3.97 21.86
C GLY A 186 -8.79 3.37 21.08
N ASP A 187 -9.51 4.13 20.26
CA ASP A 187 -10.61 3.60 19.45
C ASP A 187 -10.10 2.68 18.36
N ILE A 188 -10.79 1.56 18.17
CA ILE A 188 -10.45 0.51 17.21
C ILE A 188 -11.35 0.63 15.98
N TYR A 189 -10.75 0.64 14.79
CA TYR A 189 -11.43 0.67 13.49
C TYR A 189 -10.90 -0.42 12.57
N PRO A 190 -11.68 -0.86 11.55
CA PRO A 190 -11.25 -1.89 10.59
C PRO A 190 -9.94 -1.53 9.87
N CYS A 191 -9.74 -0.26 9.51
CA CYS A 191 -8.48 0.30 9.01
C CYS A 191 -8.47 1.82 9.19
N HIS A 192 -7.32 2.46 8.89
CA HIS A 192 -7.17 3.90 9.05
C HIS A 192 -8.16 4.74 8.22
N GLN A 193 -8.68 4.22 7.11
CA GLN A 193 -9.68 4.94 6.27
C GLN A 193 -11.10 4.92 6.87
N PHE A 194 -11.34 4.11 7.88
CA PHE A 194 -12.61 4.07 8.62
C PHE A 194 -12.56 4.93 9.90
N VAL A 195 -11.41 5.44 10.28
CA VAL A 195 -11.28 6.30 11.47
C VAL A 195 -12.21 7.51 11.37
N GLY A 196 -12.99 7.74 12.45
CA GLY A 196 -13.98 8.79 12.52
C GLY A 196 -15.37 8.45 11.96
N LYS A 197 -15.56 7.24 11.40
CA LYS A 197 -16.86 6.70 11.00
C LYS A 197 -17.41 5.87 12.17
N GLU A 198 -18.29 6.48 12.97
CA GLU A 198 -18.76 5.89 14.25
C GLU A 198 -19.43 4.52 14.05
N GLU A 199 -20.12 4.34 12.94
CA GLU A 199 -20.77 3.06 12.57
C GLU A 199 -19.77 1.91 12.34
N TYR A 200 -18.48 2.21 12.16
CA TYR A 200 -17.39 1.24 12.01
C TYR A 200 -16.46 1.18 13.22
N ARG A 201 -16.79 1.87 14.31
CA ARG A 201 -16.01 1.79 15.54
C ARG A 201 -16.19 0.41 16.18
N MET A 202 -15.12 -0.34 16.25
CA MET A 202 -15.11 -1.74 16.74
C MET A 202 -14.94 -1.84 18.25
N GLY A 203 -14.58 -0.75 18.94
CA GLY A 203 -14.37 -0.75 20.39
C GLY A 203 -13.23 0.16 20.81
N ASN A 204 -12.70 -0.06 22.01
CA ASN A 204 -11.60 0.74 22.54
C ASN A 204 -10.66 -0.13 23.38
N VAL A 205 -9.34 0.09 23.22
CA VAL A 205 -8.31 -0.69 23.91
C VAL A 205 -8.25 -0.42 25.42
N TYR A 206 -8.74 0.74 25.89
CA TYR A 206 -8.68 1.10 27.31
C TYR A 206 -9.79 0.45 28.15
N ASP A 207 -10.96 0.23 27.55
CA ASP A 207 -12.08 -0.44 28.24
C ASP A 207 -12.19 -1.94 27.87
N GLY A 208 -11.37 -2.38 26.90
CA GLY A 208 -11.34 -3.76 26.43
C GLY A 208 -12.56 -4.16 25.57
N SER A 209 -13.38 -3.19 25.15
CA SER A 209 -14.53 -3.47 24.28
C SER A 209 -14.07 -3.83 22.87
N PHE A 210 -14.78 -4.80 22.25
CA PHE A 210 -14.55 -5.17 20.86
C PHE A 210 -15.84 -5.72 20.24
N ASN A 211 -16.30 -5.09 19.18
CA ASN A 211 -17.51 -5.49 18.45
C ASN A 211 -17.18 -6.55 17.39
N MET A 212 -17.46 -7.80 17.73
CA MET A 212 -17.24 -8.95 16.85
C MET A 212 -18.18 -8.97 15.63
N ASP A 213 -19.32 -8.30 15.67
CA ASP A 213 -20.24 -8.27 14.53
C ASP A 213 -19.65 -7.49 13.35
N ILE A 214 -19.04 -6.32 13.63
CA ILE A 214 -18.33 -5.55 12.62
C ILE A 214 -17.17 -6.38 12.05
N SER A 215 -16.36 -7.01 12.89
CA SER A 215 -15.29 -7.90 12.44
C SER A 215 -15.84 -9.03 11.56
N GLY A 216 -16.96 -9.64 11.96
CA GLY A 216 -17.65 -10.67 11.20
C GLY A 216 -18.14 -10.20 9.83
N GLU A 217 -18.63 -8.96 9.71
CA GLU A 217 -19.01 -8.37 8.43
C GLU A 217 -17.82 -8.25 7.47
N PHE A 218 -16.69 -7.77 7.97
CA PHE A 218 -15.47 -7.69 7.18
C PHE A 218 -14.93 -9.08 6.83
N ALA A 219 -14.97 -10.04 7.74
CA ALA A 219 -14.53 -11.41 7.51
C ALA A 219 -15.32 -12.10 6.38
N LYS A 220 -16.59 -11.77 6.21
CA LYS A 220 -17.45 -12.28 5.13
C LYS A 220 -17.08 -11.72 3.75
N GLN A 221 -16.36 -10.57 3.70
CA GLN A 221 -15.99 -9.95 2.43
C GLN A 221 -14.83 -10.71 1.79
N ASN A 222 -15.09 -11.33 0.66
CA ASN A 222 -14.07 -12.04 -0.11
C ASN A 222 -14.45 -12.09 -1.61
N ILE A 223 -13.54 -12.63 -2.42
CA ILE A 223 -13.71 -12.71 -3.88
C ILE A 223 -14.90 -13.58 -4.33
N TYR A 224 -15.46 -14.43 -3.48
CA TYR A 224 -16.62 -15.25 -3.80
C TYR A 224 -17.94 -14.63 -3.33
N THR A 225 -17.91 -13.79 -2.31
CA THR A 225 -19.11 -13.08 -1.83
C THR A 225 -19.43 -11.84 -2.64
N ARG A 226 -18.44 -11.24 -3.29
CA ARG A 226 -18.61 -10.08 -4.19
C ARG A 226 -18.99 -10.55 -5.60
N PRO A 227 -20.19 -10.21 -6.12
CA PRO A 227 -20.64 -10.70 -7.43
C PRO A 227 -19.69 -10.39 -8.58
N ALA A 228 -19.20 -9.16 -8.66
CA ALA A 228 -18.25 -8.71 -9.70
C ALA A 228 -16.91 -9.48 -9.68
N CYS A 229 -16.48 -9.99 -8.50
CA CYS A 229 -15.23 -10.72 -8.38
C CYS A 229 -15.32 -12.18 -8.82
N ARG A 230 -16.50 -12.81 -8.74
CA ARG A 230 -16.66 -14.27 -9.00
C ARG A 230 -16.13 -14.71 -10.36
N GLN A 231 -16.32 -13.89 -11.39
CA GLN A 231 -15.89 -14.20 -12.77
C GLN A 231 -14.69 -13.36 -13.21
N CYS A 232 -14.13 -12.52 -12.31
CA CYS A 232 -12.98 -11.70 -12.65
C CYS A 232 -11.71 -12.56 -12.73
N TRP A 233 -10.98 -12.46 -13.85
CA TRP A 233 -9.73 -13.18 -14.04
C TRP A 233 -8.64 -12.76 -13.02
N ALA A 234 -8.67 -11.48 -12.60
CA ALA A 234 -7.69 -10.89 -11.69
C ALA A 234 -7.94 -11.23 -10.21
N ARG A 235 -9.05 -11.89 -9.85
CA ARG A 235 -9.54 -12.01 -8.48
C ARG A 235 -8.52 -12.54 -7.47
N PHE A 236 -7.68 -13.49 -7.86
CA PHE A 236 -6.71 -14.10 -6.96
C PHE A 236 -5.44 -13.27 -6.73
N TYR A 237 -5.26 -12.20 -7.49
CA TYR A 237 -4.19 -11.22 -7.32
C TYR A 237 -4.69 -9.90 -6.75
N CYS A 238 -5.86 -9.44 -7.21
CA CYS A 238 -6.57 -8.26 -6.69
C CYS A 238 -7.15 -8.50 -5.29
N SER A 239 -7.55 -9.76 -4.98
CA SER A 239 -8.12 -10.15 -3.67
C SER A 239 -9.41 -9.41 -3.30
N GLY A 240 -10.16 -8.91 -4.30
CA GLY A 240 -11.45 -8.26 -4.11
C GLY A 240 -11.41 -6.74 -3.88
N GLY A 241 -10.24 -6.10 -4.00
CA GLY A 241 -10.09 -4.65 -3.87
C GLY A 241 -10.18 -4.14 -2.43
N CYS A 242 -10.34 -2.83 -2.27
CA CYS A 242 -10.34 -2.14 -0.99
C CYS A 242 -11.76 -1.89 -0.48
N SER A 243 -12.12 -2.42 0.71
CA SER A 243 -13.44 -2.20 1.31
C SER A 243 -13.71 -0.72 1.63
N ALA A 244 -12.69 0.05 1.99
CA ALA A 244 -12.84 1.49 2.23
C ALA A 244 -13.12 2.25 0.93
N SER A 245 -12.43 1.94 -0.16
CA SER A 245 -12.72 2.51 -1.48
C SER A 245 -14.13 2.15 -1.96
N ASN A 246 -14.56 0.91 -1.73
CA ASN A 246 -15.92 0.48 -2.03
C ASN A 246 -16.97 1.31 -1.28
N LEU A 247 -16.75 1.50 0.04
CA LEU A 247 -17.63 2.33 0.87
C LEU A 247 -17.68 3.77 0.39
N LEU A 248 -16.51 4.37 0.12
CA LEU A 248 -16.40 5.77 -0.30
C LEU A 248 -17.14 6.06 -1.61
N VAL A 249 -17.08 5.10 -2.55
CA VAL A 249 -17.68 5.27 -3.89
C VAL A 249 -19.13 4.82 -3.93
N ASN A 250 -19.47 3.72 -3.26
CA ASN A 250 -20.79 3.08 -3.40
C ASN A 250 -21.66 3.16 -2.14
N GLY A 251 -21.12 3.70 -1.03
CA GLY A 251 -21.82 3.65 0.28
C GLY A 251 -21.93 2.24 0.88
N ASP A 252 -21.19 1.26 0.32
CA ASP A 252 -21.36 -0.15 0.65
C ASP A 252 -20.01 -0.90 0.48
N ILE A 253 -19.49 -1.52 1.53
CA ILE A 253 -18.24 -2.27 1.50
C ILE A 253 -18.28 -3.50 0.58
N THR A 254 -19.47 -3.99 0.25
CA THR A 254 -19.68 -5.20 -0.56
C THR A 254 -19.66 -4.94 -2.06
N LYS A 255 -19.91 -3.71 -2.48
CA LYS A 255 -19.97 -3.29 -3.89
C LYS A 255 -18.60 -2.83 -4.37
N SER A 256 -18.05 -3.50 -5.38
CA SER A 256 -16.76 -3.15 -5.94
C SER A 256 -16.77 -1.76 -6.57
N ASN A 257 -15.69 -0.99 -6.36
CA ASN A 257 -15.42 0.22 -7.11
C ASN A 257 -14.93 -0.16 -8.52
N GLU A 258 -15.77 0.05 -9.55
CA GLU A 258 -15.48 -0.37 -10.93
C GLU A 258 -14.27 0.36 -11.52
N VAL A 259 -14.09 1.65 -11.22
CA VAL A 259 -12.92 2.42 -11.67
C VAL A 259 -11.63 1.80 -11.11
N ALA A 260 -11.62 1.48 -9.82
CA ALA A 260 -10.49 0.81 -9.20
C ALA A 260 -10.27 -0.60 -9.77
N CYS A 261 -11.33 -1.33 -10.11
CA CYS A 261 -11.24 -2.64 -10.76
C CYS A 261 -10.57 -2.57 -12.14
N GLU A 262 -10.91 -1.54 -12.95
CA GLU A 262 -10.29 -1.33 -14.26
C GLU A 262 -8.80 -1.00 -14.15
N MET A 263 -8.44 -0.10 -13.25
CA MET A 263 -7.03 0.24 -12.99
C MET A 263 -6.24 -0.98 -12.52
N GLU A 264 -6.81 -1.76 -11.60
CA GLU A 264 -6.17 -2.97 -11.06
C GLU A 264 -5.95 -4.04 -12.14
N ARG A 265 -6.94 -4.28 -13.00
CA ARG A 265 -6.79 -5.22 -14.13
C ARG A 265 -5.65 -4.80 -15.04
N LYS A 266 -5.58 -3.51 -15.39
CA LYS A 266 -4.53 -3.00 -16.26
C LYS A 266 -3.15 -3.10 -15.63
N ARG A 267 -3.04 -2.77 -14.35
CA ARG A 267 -1.80 -2.91 -13.58
C ARG A 267 -1.30 -4.35 -13.58
N LEU A 268 -2.20 -5.31 -13.35
CA LEU A 268 -1.87 -6.73 -13.36
C LEU A 268 -1.46 -7.23 -14.75
N GLU A 269 -2.12 -6.77 -15.83
CA GLU A 269 -1.70 -7.06 -17.21
C GLU A 269 -0.25 -6.63 -17.45
N CYS A 270 0.10 -5.39 -17.07
CA CYS A 270 1.46 -4.87 -17.18
C CYS A 270 2.46 -5.68 -16.35
N ALA A 271 2.11 -6.04 -15.11
CA ALA A 271 2.95 -6.85 -14.25
C ALA A 271 3.20 -8.25 -14.82
N ILE A 272 2.17 -8.90 -15.37
CA ILE A 272 2.28 -10.21 -16.02
C ILE A 272 3.16 -10.12 -17.25
N ALA A 273 2.98 -9.09 -18.09
CA ALA A 273 3.79 -8.88 -19.29
C ALA A 273 5.28 -8.71 -18.93
N LEU A 274 5.62 -7.90 -17.93
CA LEU A 274 6.99 -7.72 -17.46
C LEU A 274 7.60 -9.03 -16.96
N ASN A 275 6.86 -9.81 -16.19
CA ASN A 275 7.33 -11.11 -15.69
C ASN A 275 7.56 -12.11 -16.85
N ALA A 276 6.67 -12.14 -17.85
CA ALA A 276 6.82 -13.01 -19.02
C ALA A 276 8.06 -12.64 -19.84
N ILE A 277 8.28 -11.35 -20.07
CA ILE A 277 9.46 -10.85 -20.80
C ILE A 277 10.74 -11.20 -20.04
N ALA A 278 10.79 -10.97 -18.74
CA ALA A 278 11.94 -11.29 -17.90
C ALA A 278 12.22 -12.79 -17.89
N ALA A 279 11.20 -13.64 -17.83
CA ALA A 279 11.36 -15.09 -17.91
C ALA A 279 11.91 -15.55 -19.27
N GLY A 280 11.49 -14.91 -20.37
CA GLY A 280 11.99 -15.16 -21.71
C GLY A 280 13.44 -14.70 -21.93
N MET A 281 13.90 -13.74 -21.16
CA MET A 281 15.28 -13.26 -21.17
C MET A 281 16.21 -14.04 -20.23
N GLY A 282 15.70 -15.06 -19.53
CA GLY A 282 16.45 -15.79 -18.50
C GLY A 282 16.58 -15.01 -17.17
N GLU A 283 15.94 -13.87 -17.06
CA GLU A 283 15.93 -13.04 -15.87
C GLU A 283 14.54 -13.02 -15.24
N ASN A 284 14.44 -13.43 -13.99
CA ASN A 284 13.24 -13.22 -13.19
C ASN A 284 13.43 -11.97 -12.31
N PRO A 285 12.82 -10.82 -12.62
CA PRO A 285 13.04 -9.59 -11.87
C PRO A 285 12.55 -9.63 -10.42
N ASN A 286 11.79 -10.65 -10.03
CA ASN A 286 11.09 -10.72 -8.75
C ASN A 286 11.56 -11.85 -7.82
N THR A 287 12.80 -12.33 -7.93
CA THR A 287 13.30 -13.39 -7.04
C THR A 287 13.71 -12.89 -5.64
N GLU A 288 13.62 -11.60 -5.37
CA GLU A 288 13.80 -11.06 -4.02
C GLU A 288 12.47 -10.75 -3.31
N CYS A 289 11.49 -11.64 -3.41
CA CYS A 289 10.55 -11.78 -2.31
C CYS A 289 11.32 -12.48 -1.19
N ASN A 290 11.85 -11.71 -0.24
CA ASN A 290 12.44 -12.25 0.97
C ASN A 290 11.45 -13.23 1.58
N ASN A 291 11.85 -14.50 1.63
CA ASN A 291 11.13 -15.66 2.16
C ASN A 291 10.75 -15.53 3.66
N THR A 292 10.84 -14.35 4.25
CA THR A 292 10.53 -14.11 5.65
C THR A 292 9.03 -14.00 5.94
N ASP A 293 8.19 -13.76 4.92
CA ASP A 293 6.74 -13.65 5.15
C ASP A 293 5.97 -14.99 5.03
N CYS A 294 6.58 -16.05 4.47
CA CYS A 294 5.93 -17.36 4.38
C CYS A 294 6.03 -18.23 5.64
N ASN A 295 6.97 -17.96 6.54
CA ASN A 295 7.11 -18.74 7.78
C ASN A 295 6.06 -18.40 8.85
N GLN A 296 5.15 -17.47 8.59
CA GLN A 296 4.03 -17.17 9.52
C GLN A 296 2.75 -17.97 9.22
N CYS A 297 2.73 -18.82 8.18
CA CYS A 297 1.58 -19.69 7.91
C CYS A 297 1.44 -20.89 8.85
N GLU A 298 2.42 -21.20 9.67
CA GLU A 298 2.32 -22.32 10.63
C GLU A 298 1.42 -22.04 11.84
N THR A 299 0.96 -20.79 12.03
CA THR A 299 0.06 -20.43 13.13
C THR A 299 -1.41 -20.22 12.72
N CYS A 300 -1.79 -20.52 11.48
CA CYS A 300 -3.20 -20.55 11.06
C CYS A 300 -3.91 -21.86 11.45
N GLY A 301 -3.65 -22.34 12.64
CA GLY A 301 -4.48 -23.36 13.27
C GLY A 301 -5.61 -22.70 14.05
N SER A 302 -6.82 -22.77 13.54
CA SER A 302 -8.10 -22.32 14.09
C SER A 302 -8.59 -20.96 13.56
N CYS A 303 -9.33 -20.97 12.46
CA CYS A 303 -10.57 -20.23 12.29
C CYS A 303 -11.72 -21.20 12.34
#